data_f9298b557ed37c8878e31c799d929c3c
#
_entry.id   f9298b557ed37c8878e31c799d929c3c
#
_cell.length_a   1.000
_cell.length_b   1.000
_cell.length_c   1.000
_cell.angle_alpha   90.00
_cell.angle_beta   90.00
_cell.angle_gamma   90.00
#
_symmetry.space_group_name_H-M   'P 1'
#
loop_
_entity.id
_entity.type
_entity.pdbx_description
1 polymer ?
#
loop_
_entity_poly.entity_id
_entity_poly.type
_entity_poly.pdbx_seq_one_letter_code
_entity_poly.pdbx_strand_id
1 'polypeptide(L)'
;MPIPTQNPIVVAPSPTPFKADDSVDHAAIERNVEKWIKTPLSGFVLGTENGEEQFLSEKERLEVVRTVNNARNGEKFIMGGVDSSSVTDSIRQAEDLVEAGAELIRIRIPRLTKDVTGYFE
;
A
#
# COMPACT_ATOMS: atom_id res chain seq x y z
N MET A 1 0.70 14.94 1.67
CA MET A 1 1.87 15.20 0.83
C MET A 1 1.46 15.23 -0.64
N PRO A 2 1.85 16.23 -1.42
CA PRO A 2 1.55 16.24 -2.84
C PRO A 2 2.32 15.14 -3.59
N ILE A 3 1.70 14.59 -4.64
CA ILE A 3 2.35 13.62 -5.49
C ILE A 3 3.50 14.31 -6.24
N PRO A 4 4.72 13.73 -6.30
CA PRO A 4 5.81 14.33 -7.05
C PRO A 4 5.48 14.45 -8.55
N THR A 5 5.83 15.58 -9.14
CA THR A 5 5.67 15.81 -10.59
C THR A 5 6.99 15.63 -11.34
N GLN A 6 8.06 15.31 -10.64
CA GLN A 6 9.37 15.10 -11.23
C GLN A 6 9.46 13.73 -11.90
N ASN A 7 10.19 13.63 -12.98
CA ASN A 7 10.49 12.37 -13.65
C ASN A 7 11.96 12.00 -13.48
N PRO A 8 12.26 10.70 -13.27
CA PRO A 8 11.29 9.63 -13.09
C PRO A 8 10.68 9.60 -11.68
N ILE A 9 9.46 9.09 -11.58
CA ILE A 9 8.83 8.74 -10.29
C ILE A 9 9.23 7.30 -9.99
N VAL A 10 9.92 7.08 -8.89
CA VAL A 10 10.39 5.76 -8.48
C VAL A 10 9.72 5.38 -7.17
N VAL A 11 8.98 4.27 -7.20
CA VAL A 11 8.30 3.72 -6.03
C VAL A 11 8.84 2.34 -5.69
N ALA A 12 8.86 2.00 -4.42
CA ALA A 12 9.31 0.70 -3.95
C ALA A 12 8.14 -0.12 -3.41
N PRO A 13 7.88 -1.32 -3.97
CA PRO A 13 7.02 -2.29 -3.32
C PRO A 13 7.68 -2.72 -2.01
N SER A 14 7.03 -2.43 -0.89
CA SER A 14 7.63 -2.61 0.42
C SER A 14 7.37 -4.01 0.96
N PRO A 15 8.40 -4.71 1.45
CA PRO A 15 8.24 -5.99 2.12
C PRO A 15 7.57 -5.81 3.47
N THR A 16 6.91 -6.86 3.95
CA THR A 16 6.30 -6.89 5.28
C THR A 16 7.15 -7.76 6.19
N PRO A 17 7.81 -7.20 7.21
CA PRO A 17 8.53 -7.99 8.19
C PRO A 17 7.57 -8.64 9.18
N PHE A 18 7.88 -9.86 9.58
CA PHE A 18 7.10 -10.64 10.55
C PHE A 18 7.94 -10.98 11.76
N LYS A 19 7.27 -11.10 12.91
CA LYS A 19 7.86 -11.61 14.14
C LYS A 19 7.92 -13.15 14.11
N ALA A 20 8.58 -13.74 15.10
CA ALA A 20 8.70 -15.19 15.21
C ALA A 20 7.34 -15.90 15.36
N ASP A 21 6.31 -15.21 15.81
CA ASP A 21 4.94 -15.71 15.95
C ASP A 21 4.06 -15.48 14.72
N ASP A 22 4.66 -15.06 13.60
CA ASP A 22 4.02 -14.74 12.32
C ASP A 22 3.15 -13.47 12.34
N SER A 23 3.14 -12.70 13.42
CA SER A 23 2.50 -11.38 13.43
C SER A 23 3.37 -10.35 12.72
N VAL A 24 2.73 -9.28 12.22
CA VAL A 24 3.45 -8.19 11.55
C VAL A 24 4.35 -7.45 12.54
N ASP A 25 5.60 -7.25 12.17
CA ASP A 25 6.57 -6.49 12.98
C ASP A 25 6.51 -5.01 12.61
N HIS A 26 5.60 -4.27 13.23
CA HIS A 26 5.41 -2.84 12.98
C HIS A 26 6.63 -2.00 13.34
N ALA A 27 7.37 -2.39 14.38
CA ALA A 27 8.59 -1.67 14.76
C ALA A 27 9.67 -1.79 13.67
N ALA A 28 9.76 -2.96 13.03
CA ALA A 28 10.67 -3.14 11.90
C ALA A 28 10.23 -2.33 10.68
N ILE A 29 8.92 -2.22 10.42
CA ILE A 29 8.39 -1.36 9.35
C ILE A 29 8.80 0.10 9.61
N GLU A 30 8.62 0.61 10.82
CA GLU A 30 9.00 1.97 11.19
C GLU A 30 10.49 2.23 10.94
N ARG A 31 11.36 1.33 11.40
CA ARG A 31 12.81 1.44 11.18
C ARG A 31 13.19 1.46 9.70
N ASN A 32 12.51 0.65 8.90
CA ASN A 32 12.73 0.59 7.45
C ASN A 32 12.31 1.89 6.78
N VAL A 33 11.12 2.39 7.10
CA VAL A 33 10.59 3.64 6.55
C VAL A 33 11.50 4.82 6.89
N GLU A 34 11.97 4.91 8.14
CA GLU A 34 12.90 5.95 8.57
C GLU A 34 14.19 5.98 7.75
N LYS A 35 14.65 4.82 7.31
CA LYS A 35 15.81 4.73 6.41
C LYS A 35 15.44 5.11 4.98
N TRP A 36 14.32 4.64 4.49
CA TRP A 36 13.91 4.81 3.09
C TRP A 36 13.49 6.24 2.76
N ILE A 37 12.94 7.00 3.70
CA ILE A 37 12.61 8.41 3.46
C ILE A 37 13.87 9.26 3.20
N LYS A 38 15.04 8.79 3.58
CA LYS A 38 16.32 9.45 3.32
C LYS A 38 16.90 9.12 1.94
N THR A 39 16.24 8.29 1.16
CA THR A 39 16.63 7.88 -0.19
C THR A 39 15.89 8.69 -1.25
N PRO A 40 16.31 8.63 -2.54
CA PRO A 40 15.60 9.31 -3.62
C PRO A 40 14.25 8.70 -4.01
N LEU A 41 13.73 7.71 -3.29
CA LEU A 41 12.42 7.14 -3.56
C LEU A 41 11.32 8.21 -3.54
N SER A 42 10.37 8.11 -4.47
CA SER A 42 9.21 9.01 -4.53
C SER A 42 8.13 8.58 -3.55
N GLY A 43 7.96 7.29 -3.36
CA GLY A 43 6.92 6.76 -2.48
C GLY A 43 7.00 5.26 -2.26
N PHE A 44 6.07 4.75 -1.46
CA PHE A 44 5.96 3.35 -1.10
C PHE A 44 4.73 2.73 -1.75
N VAL A 45 4.85 1.50 -2.23
CA VAL A 45 3.72 0.71 -2.70
C VAL A 45 3.45 -0.38 -1.67
N LEU A 46 2.26 -0.38 -1.12
CA LEU A 46 1.81 -1.31 -0.08
C LEU A 46 0.64 -2.14 -0.60
N GLY A 47 0.47 -3.34 -0.06
CA GLY A 47 -0.57 -4.26 -0.51
C GLY A 47 -0.25 -4.89 -1.86
N THR A 48 0.98 -5.37 -2.02
CA THR A 48 1.44 -6.07 -3.22
C THR A 48 1.97 -7.46 -2.87
N GLU A 49 2.22 -8.28 -3.89
CA GLU A 49 2.82 -9.61 -3.70
C GLU A 49 4.18 -9.52 -3.00
N ASN A 50 4.95 -8.47 -3.27
CA ASN A 50 6.24 -8.24 -2.62
C ASN A 50 6.10 -7.99 -1.10
N GLY A 51 4.96 -7.45 -0.68
CA GLY A 51 4.60 -7.27 0.73
C GLY A 51 3.89 -8.46 1.34
N GLU A 52 3.78 -9.57 0.60
CA GLU A 52 3.11 -10.79 1.05
C GLU A 52 1.66 -10.58 1.44
N GLU A 53 0.96 -9.68 0.73
CA GLU A 53 -0.42 -9.26 1.02
C GLU A 53 -1.40 -10.43 1.13
N GLN A 54 -1.17 -11.49 0.38
CA GLN A 54 -2.02 -12.68 0.37
C GLN A 54 -2.03 -13.42 1.70
N PHE A 55 -1.02 -13.20 2.54
CA PHE A 55 -0.90 -13.80 3.87
C PHE A 55 -1.35 -12.86 4.99
N LEU A 56 -1.78 -11.65 4.63
CA LEU A 56 -2.28 -10.65 5.58
C LEU A 56 -3.80 -10.58 5.51
N SER A 57 -4.45 -10.44 6.65
CA SER A 57 -5.85 -10.07 6.71
C SER A 57 -6.03 -8.63 6.20
N GLU A 58 -7.24 -8.27 5.84
CA GLU A 58 -7.54 -6.90 5.43
C GLU A 58 -7.19 -5.90 6.54
N LYS A 59 -7.51 -6.25 7.78
CA LYS A 59 -7.17 -5.43 8.96
C LYS A 59 -5.65 -5.24 9.07
N GLU A 60 -4.88 -6.30 8.94
CA GLU A 60 -3.42 -6.23 8.99
C GLU A 60 -2.84 -5.34 7.88
N ARG A 61 -3.40 -5.42 6.66
CA ARG A 61 -2.99 -4.56 5.55
C ARG A 61 -3.24 -3.08 5.85
N LEU A 62 -4.38 -2.74 6.42
CA LEU A 62 -4.68 -1.37 6.83
C LEU A 62 -3.77 -0.88 7.95
N GLU A 63 -3.47 -1.74 8.92
CA GLU A 63 -2.54 -1.42 10.00
C GLU A 63 -1.12 -1.16 9.48
N VAL A 64 -0.67 -1.91 8.48
CA VAL A 64 0.62 -1.67 7.80
C VAL A 64 0.62 -0.28 7.15
N VAL A 65 -0.43 0.08 6.44
CA VAL A 65 -0.55 1.42 5.82
C VAL A 65 -0.49 2.52 6.87
N ARG A 66 -1.22 2.36 7.97
CA ARG A 66 -1.20 3.34 9.08
C ARG A 66 0.19 3.47 9.69
N THR A 67 0.89 2.36 9.88
CA THR A 67 2.25 2.36 10.42
C THR A 67 3.20 3.11 9.50
N VAL A 68 3.16 2.83 8.20
CA VAL A 68 3.98 3.54 7.21
C VAL A 68 3.62 5.02 7.16
N ASN A 69 2.32 5.34 7.20
CA ASN A 69 1.85 6.73 7.19
C ASN A 69 2.38 7.52 8.38
N ASN A 70 2.38 6.94 9.56
CA ASN A 70 2.92 7.58 10.76
C ASN A 70 4.45 7.72 10.67
N ALA A 71 5.15 6.67 10.25
CA ALA A 71 6.62 6.65 10.20
C ALA A 71 7.20 7.56 9.11
N ARG A 72 6.51 7.75 7.99
CA ARG A 72 6.99 8.60 6.89
C ARG A 72 7.02 10.09 7.24
N ASN A 73 6.33 10.51 8.25
CA ASN A 73 6.33 11.89 8.76
C ASN A 73 6.07 12.94 7.65
N GLY A 74 5.07 12.70 6.80
CA GLY A 74 4.72 13.56 5.67
C GLY A 74 5.66 13.47 4.46
N GLU A 75 6.71 12.68 4.54
CA GLU A 75 7.68 12.44 3.46
C GLU A 75 7.20 11.30 2.56
N LYS A 76 7.43 11.40 1.24
CA LYS A 76 7.09 10.36 0.26
C LYS A 76 5.59 10.07 0.23
N PHE A 77 5.05 9.61 -0.89
CA PHE A 77 3.65 9.23 -0.96
C PHE A 77 3.45 7.73 -0.72
N ILE A 78 2.21 7.35 -0.43
CA ILE A 78 1.81 5.95 -0.26
C ILE A 78 0.83 5.59 -1.38
N MET A 79 1.14 4.51 -2.08
CA MET A 79 0.24 3.87 -3.04
C MET A 79 -0.29 2.59 -2.42
N GLY A 80 -1.59 2.50 -2.18
CA GLY A 80 -2.23 1.31 -1.64
C GLY A 80 -2.74 0.40 -2.75
N GLY A 81 -2.52 -0.91 -2.61
CA GLY A 81 -2.99 -1.91 -3.56
C GLY A 81 -4.37 -2.44 -3.20
N VAL A 82 -5.26 -2.48 -4.18
CA VAL A 82 -6.57 -3.12 -4.08
C VAL A 82 -6.60 -4.32 -5.02
N ASP A 83 -7.01 -5.47 -4.50
CA ASP A 83 -7.12 -6.72 -5.25
C ASP A 83 -8.39 -7.44 -4.80
N SER A 84 -9.48 -7.22 -5.53
CA SER A 84 -10.78 -7.85 -5.26
C SER A 84 -11.48 -8.17 -6.57
N SER A 85 -12.25 -9.25 -6.58
CA SER A 85 -13.09 -9.64 -7.72
C SER A 85 -14.41 -8.85 -7.78
N SER A 86 -14.74 -8.11 -6.75
CA SER A 86 -15.98 -7.32 -6.65
C SER A 86 -15.66 -5.83 -6.79
N VAL A 87 -16.38 -5.14 -7.67
CA VAL A 87 -16.26 -3.68 -7.84
C VAL A 87 -16.64 -2.95 -6.54
N THR A 88 -17.76 -3.34 -5.92
CA THR A 88 -18.22 -2.75 -4.67
C THR A 88 -17.20 -2.92 -3.55
N ASP A 89 -16.63 -4.10 -3.42
CA ASP A 89 -15.61 -4.38 -2.41
C ASP A 89 -14.30 -3.61 -2.70
N SER A 90 -13.94 -3.48 -3.97
CA SER A 90 -12.77 -2.69 -4.39
C SER A 90 -12.91 -1.22 -3.99
N ILE A 91 -14.10 -0.64 -4.17
CA ILE A 91 -14.39 0.74 -3.77
C ILE A 91 -14.22 0.89 -2.25
N ARG A 92 -14.82 0.00 -1.48
CA ARG A 92 -14.70 0.01 -0.02
C ARG A 92 -13.25 -0.10 0.44
N GLN A 93 -12.49 -1.03 -0.12
CA GLN A 93 -11.08 -1.18 0.20
C GLN A 93 -10.28 0.07 -0.15
N ALA A 94 -10.57 0.70 -1.29
CA ALA A 94 -9.90 1.95 -1.68
C ALA A 94 -10.20 3.08 -0.69
N GLU A 95 -11.44 3.22 -0.26
CA GLU A 95 -11.83 4.21 0.75
C GLU A 95 -11.10 3.99 2.08
N ASP A 96 -11.05 2.74 2.55
CA ASP A 96 -10.33 2.38 3.78
C ASP A 96 -8.83 2.69 3.68
N LEU A 97 -8.22 2.42 2.54
CA LEU A 97 -6.80 2.71 2.30
C LEU A 97 -6.53 4.22 2.31
N VAL A 98 -7.39 5.01 1.69
CA VAL A 98 -7.27 6.48 1.69
C VAL A 98 -7.41 7.01 3.12
N GLU A 99 -8.36 6.51 3.89
CA GLU A 99 -8.51 6.87 5.30
C GLU A 99 -7.27 6.50 6.12
N ALA A 100 -6.62 5.37 5.80
CA ALA A 100 -5.40 4.94 6.46
C ALA A 100 -4.16 5.77 6.08
N GLY A 101 -4.23 6.55 5.00
CA GLY A 101 -3.16 7.47 4.59
C GLY A 101 -2.63 7.29 3.16
N ALA A 102 -3.20 6.40 2.36
CA ALA A 102 -2.81 6.25 0.96
C ALA A 102 -3.27 7.46 0.14
N GLU A 103 -2.42 7.93 -0.76
CA GLU A 103 -2.70 9.06 -1.64
C GLU A 103 -2.98 8.59 -3.07
N LEU A 104 -2.51 7.39 -3.42
CA LEU A 104 -2.76 6.74 -4.70
C LEU A 104 -3.28 5.33 -4.46
N ILE A 105 -4.14 4.88 -5.34
CA ILE A 105 -4.67 3.51 -5.30
C ILE A 105 -4.26 2.79 -6.58
N ARG A 106 -3.68 1.60 -6.42
CA ARG A 106 -3.42 0.68 -7.52
C ARG A 106 -4.48 -0.41 -7.49
N ILE A 107 -5.19 -0.55 -8.58
CA ILE A 107 -6.22 -1.58 -8.72
C ILE A 107 -5.71 -2.65 -9.69
N ARG A 108 -5.79 -3.91 -9.25
CA ARG A 108 -5.56 -5.04 -10.14
C ARG A 108 -6.91 -5.54 -10.64
N ILE A 109 -7.06 -5.60 -11.95
CA ILE A 109 -8.24 -6.18 -12.57
C ILE A 109 -8.14 -7.70 -12.47
N PRO A 110 -9.16 -8.40 -11.90
CA PRO A 110 -9.13 -9.84 -11.75
C PRO A 110 -9.01 -10.56 -13.09
N ARG A 111 -8.17 -11.58 -13.16
CA ARG A 111 -7.90 -12.32 -14.41
C ARG A 111 -9.11 -13.04 -14.97
N LEU A 112 -10.08 -13.38 -14.13
CA LEU A 112 -11.31 -14.07 -14.49
C LEU A 112 -12.46 -13.13 -14.85
N THR A 113 -12.26 -11.82 -14.76
CA THR A 113 -13.26 -10.82 -15.08
C THR A 113 -13.28 -10.59 -16.60
N LYS A 114 -14.46 -10.70 -17.21
CA LYS A 114 -14.66 -10.42 -18.63
C LYS A 114 -15.10 -8.98 -18.88
N ASP A 115 -15.85 -8.41 -17.96
CA ASP A 115 -16.29 -7.02 -18.00
C ASP A 115 -15.52 -6.22 -16.96
N VAL A 116 -14.76 -5.25 -17.43
CA VAL A 116 -13.89 -4.41 -16.59
C VAL A 116 -14.43 -2.98 -16.43
N THR A 117 -15.58 -2.68 -17.01
CA THR A 117 -16.14 -1.31 -17.06
C THR A 117 -16.23 -0.69 -15.66
N GLY A 118 -16.75 -1.44 -14.70
CA GLY A 118 -16.94 -0.95 -13.33
C GLY A 118 -15.64 -0.56 -12.60
N TYR A 119 -14.47 -0.98 -13.09
CA TYR A 119 -13.18 -0.62 -12.48
C TYR A 119 -12.67 0.74 -12.96
N PHE A 120 -13.28 1.31 -13.99
CA PHE A 120 -12.86 2.60 -14.56
C PHE A 120 -13.88 3.71 -14.32
N GLU A 121 -15.00 3.38 -13.69
CA GLU A 121 -16.03 4.33 -13.30
C GLU A 121 -15.82 4.81 -11.86
#